data_7ed69430be09d2fa54d254ed8f2f6299
#
_entry.id   7ed69430be09d2fa54d254ed8f2f6299
#
_cell.length_a   1.000
_cell.length_b   1.000
_cell.length_c   1.000
_cell.angle_alpha   90.00
_cell.angle_beta   90.00
_cell.angle_gamma   90.00
#
_symmetry.space_group_name_H-M   'P 1'
#
loop_
_entity.id
_entity.type
_entity.pdbx_description
1 polymer ?
#
loop_
_entity_poly.entity_id
_entity_poly.type
_entity_poly.pdbx_seq_one_letter_code
_entity_poly.pdbx_strand_id
1 'polypeptide(L)'
;MPQYIYLVRHGEQQDAEHGMPDGPLSPRGIRQAHLIAERLGGVPFTSAWHSPLQRAAETARIIAERNPALVSEPSPLLMDCIPSGKAPEMPSAYDPFFGAVTEEQIDAGRAQMEDAAAEFLRARRGERHDLLITHNFVIGWFVREVLGAPDWRWISINQANCGLTVLQQKPGRPWTLVTHNDLGHLPVELRTGLPEPLLF
;
A
#
# COMPACT_ATOMS: atom_id res chain seq x y z
N MET A 1 13.41 17.97 -10.70
CA MET A 1 12.07 17.60 -11.19
C MET A 1 11.34 16.84 -10.11
N PRO A 2 10.02 16.83 -10.06
CA PRO A 2 9.27 16.14 -9.02
C PRO A 2 9.38 14.63 -9.14
N GLN A 3 9.15 13.95 -8.02
CA GLN A 3 9.02 12.49 -7.95
C GLN A 3 7.68 12.17 -7.32
N TYR A 4 7.04 11.11 -7.81
CA TYR A 4 5.76 10.63 -7.33
C TYR A 4 5.84 9.15 -7.01
N ILE A 5 5.24 8.76 -5.91
CA ILE A 5 4.99 7.36 -5.57
C ILE A 5 3.47 7.17 -5.50
N TYR A 6 2.98 6.20 -6.26
CA TYR A 6 1.60 5.77 -6.29
C TYR A 6 1.50 4.46 -5.53
N LEU A 7 0.94 4.50 -4.34
CA LEU A 7 0.73 3.34 -3.47
C LEU A 7 -0.68 2.80 -3.71
N VAL A 8 -0.79 1.57 -4.15
CA VAL A 8 -2.05 0.87 -4.36
C VAL A 8 -2.12 -0.34 -3.45
N ARG A 9 -3.15 -0.44 -2.61
CA ARG A 9 -3.43 -1.69 -1.91
C ARG A 9 -3.95 -2.71 -2.91
N HIS A 10 -3.52 -3.97 -2.79
CA HIS A 10 -4.05 -5.06 -3.61
C HIS A 10 -5.58 -5.12 -3.59
N GLY A 11 -6.21 -5.68 -4.63
CA GLY A 11 -7.64 -5.96 -4.67
C GLY A 11 -8.07 -6.97 -3.60
N GLU A 12 -9.36 -7.07 -3.35
CA GLU A 12 -9.91 -8.00 -2.35
C GLU A 12 -9.45 -9.43 -2.64
N GLN A 13 -8.91 -10.08 -1.61
CA GLN A 13 -8.50 -11.49 -1.68
C GLN A 13 -9.72 -12.39 -1.53
N GLN A 14 -9.76 -13.48 -2.28
CA GLN A 14 -10.76 -14.53 -2.11
C GLN A 14 -10.56 -15.24 -0.77
N ASP A 15 -11.66 -15.55 -0.08
CA ASP A 15 -11.69 -16.29 1.18
C ASP A 15 -10.78 -15.69 2.30
N ALA A 16 -10.52 -14.38 2.27
CA ALA A 16 -9.73 -13.72 3.30
C ALA A 16 -10.35 -13.86 4.70
N GLU A 17 -11.67 -13.92 4.78
CA GLU A 17 -12.42 -14.14 6.03
C GLU A 17 -12.21 -15.53 6.63
N HIS A 18 -11.74 -16.50 5.86
CA HIS A 18 -11.38 -17.85 6.31
C HIS A 18 -9.92 -17.97 6.76
N GLY A 19 -9.20 -16.84 6.88
CA GLY A 19 -7.85 -16.79 7.42
C GLY A 19 -6.76 -17.32 6.48
N MET A 20 -7.00 -17.33 5.17
CA MET A 20 -5.95 -17.69 4.20
C MET A 20 -4.84 -16.63 4.19
N PRO A 21 -3.58 -17.00 4.49
CA PRO A 21 -2.48 -16.04 4.59
C PRO A 21 -2.11 -15.42 3.22
N ASP A 22 -2.29 -16.17 2.14
CA ASP A 22 -2.14 -15.70 0.76
C ASP A 22 -3.13 -16.42 -0.16
N GLY A 23 -3.57 -15.75 -1.21
CA GLY A 23 -4.53 -16.30 -2.16
C GLY A 23 -4.83 -15.36 -3.31
N PRO A 24 -5.60 -15.84 -4.33
CA PRO A 24 -5.96 -15.07 -5.49
C PRO A 24 -6.92 -13.92 -5.15
N LEU A 25 -7.14 -13.04 -6.11
CA LEU A 25 -8.19 -12.04 -6.03
C LEU A 25 -9.58 -12.68 -6.07
N SER A 26 -10.51 -12.14 -5.27
CA SER A 26 -11.93 -12.45 -5.42
C SER A 26 -12.48 -11.89 -6.75
N PRO A 27 -13.66 -12.33 -7.22
CA PRO A 27 -14.31 -11.69 -8.36
C PRO A 27 -14.52 -10.18 -8.18
N ARG A 28 -14.73 -9.72 -6.94
CA ARG A 28 -14.82 -8.30 -6.59
C ARG A 28 -13.44 -7.64 -6.68
N GLY A 29 -12.38 -8.29 -6.16
CA GLY A 29 -11.00 -7.84 -6.24
C GLY A 29 -10.52 -7.65 -7.67
N ILE A 30 -10.88 -8.55 -8.58
CA ILE A 30 -10.61 -8.42 -10.02
C ILE A 30 -11.26 -7.16 -10.59
N ARG A 31 -12.54 -6.90 -10.26
CA ARG A 31 -13.23 -5.68 -10.70
C ARG A 31 -12.58 -4.41 -10.14
N GLN A 32 -12.20 -4.41 -8.87
CA GLN A 32 -11.46 -3.32 -8.24
C GLN A 32 -10.14 -3.05 -8.97
N ALA A 33 -9.39 -4.11 -9.31
CA ALA A 33 -8.12 -4.00 -10.02
C ALA A 33 -8.27 -3.43 -11.43
N HIS A 34 -9.32 -3.76 -12.16
CA HIS A 34 -9.60 -3.16 -13.46
C HIS A 34 -9.93 -1.66 -13.34
N LEU A 35 -10.71 -1.25 -12.32
CA LEU A 35 -11.08 0.14 -12.13
C LEU A 35 -9.88 1.02 -11.74
N ILE A 36 -8.99 0.54 -10.86
CA ILE A 36 -7.75 1.27 -10.56
C ILE A 36 -6.81 1.30 -11.79
N ALA A 37 -6.78 0.23 -12.59
CA ALA A 37 -6.01 0.21 -13.85
C ALA A 37 -6.49 1.29 -14.82
N GLU A 38 -7.80 1.50 -14.96
CA GLU A 38 -8.38 2.60 -15.76
C GLU A 38 -8.00 3.97 -15.19
N ARG A 39 -8.11 4.15 -13.88
CA ARG A 39 -7.73 5.39 -13.17
C ARG A 39 -6.27 5.77 -13.41
N LEU A 40 -5.39 4.78 -13.49
CA LEU A 40 -3.94 4.97 -13.64
C LEU A 40 -3.47 4.96 -15.10
N GLY A 41 -4.32 4.67 -16.07
CA GLY A 41 -3.96 4.48 -17.48
C GLY A 41 -3.31 5.69 -18.19
N GLY A 42 -3.46 6.89 -17.64
CA GLY A 42 -2.83 8.12 -18.16
C GLY A 42 -1.53 8.51 -17.43
N VAL A 43 -1.10 7.78 -16.42
CA VAL A 43 0.10 8.10 -15.63
C VAL A 43 1.34 7.59 -16.38
N PRO A 44 2.36 8.45 -16.64
CA PRO A 44 3.59 8.05 -17.34
C PRO A 44 4.54 7.34 -16.36
N PHE A 45 4.20 6.13 -15.94
CA PHE A 45 5.01 5.37 -14.98
C PHE A 45 6.43 5.15 -15.48
N THR A 46 7.39 5.38 -14.59
CA THR A 46 8.81 5.15 -14.82
C THR A 46 9.20 3.73 -14.42
N SER A 47 8.57 3.20 -13.38
CA SER A 47 8.81 1.86 -12.83
C SER A 47 7.63 1.41 -11.99
N ALA A 48 7.51 0.09 -11.79
CA ALA A 48 6.49 -0.51 -10.93
C ALA A 48 7.08 -1.68 -10.15
N TRP A 49 6.64 -1.82 -8.91
CA TRP A 49 6.93 -2.96 -8.05
C TRP A 49 5.66 -3.45 -7.37
N HIS A 50 5.65 -4.72 -7.04
CA HIS A 50 4.56 -5.32 -6.29
C HIS A 50 5.06 -6.26 -5.20
N SER A 51 4.25 -6.44 -4.16
CA SER A 51 4.46 -7.52 -3.20
C SER A 51 4.42 -8.89 -3.90
N PRO A 52 5.31 -9.83 -3.55
CA PRO A 52 5.28 -11.19 -4.12
C PRO A 52 4.01 -11.99 -3.81
N LEU A 53 3.19 -11.56 -2.85
CA LEU A 53 1.94 -12.25 -2.50
C LEU A 53 0.96 -12.24 -3.68
N GLN A 54 0.27 -13.37 -3.89
CA GLN A 54 -0.53 -13.63 -5.08
C GLN A 54 -1.53 -12.50 -5.38
N ARG A 55 -2.29 -12.04 -4.39
CA ARG A 55 -3.27 -10.95 -4.53
C ARG A 55 -2.66 -9.65 -5.06
N ALA A 56 -1.43 -9.32 -4.64
CA ALA A 56 -0.73 -8.12 -5.10
C ALA A 56 -0.16 -8.30 -6.51
N ALA A 57 0.41 -9.47 -6.80
CA ALA A 57 0.92 -9.82 -8.13
C ALA A 57 -0.20 -9.84 -9.18
N GLU A 58 -1.39 -10.39 -8.85
CA GLU A 58 -2.54 -10.37 -9.75
C GLU A 58 -3.07 -8.94 -9.99
N THR A 59 -3.11 -8.11 -8.94
CA THR A 59 -3.48 -6.69 -9.08
C THR A 59 -2.50 -5.96 -10.00
N ALA A 60 -1.20 -6.20 -9.83
CA ALA A 60 -0.15 -5.61 -10.68
C ALA A 60 -0.29 -6.06 -12.15
N ARG A 61 -0.54 -7.35 -12.39
CA ARG A 61 -0.77 -7.88 -13.73
C ARG A 61 -1.95 -7.21 -14.44
N ILE A 62 -3.07 -7.03 -13.74
CA ILE A 62 -4.26 -6.36 -14.30
C ILE A 62 -3.97 -4.88 -14.61
N ILE A 63 -3.22 -4.17 -13.76
CA ILE A 63 -2.81 -2.79 -14.02
C ILE A 63 -1.89 -2.73 -15.27
N ALA A 64 -0.98 -3.68 -15.42
CA ALA A 64 -0.08 -3.74 -16.57
C ALA A 64 -0.82 -3.98 -17.90
N GLU A 65 -1.99 -4.62 -17.92
CA GLU A 65 -2.82 -4.79 -19.13
C GLU A 65 -3.22 -3.45 -19.77
N ARG A 66 -3.40 -2.39 -18.95
CA ARG A 66 -3.70 -1.04 -19.40
C ARG A 66 -2.45 -0.19 -19.67
N ASN A 67 -1.29 -0.66 -19.25
CA ASN A 67 0.01 0.00 -19.40
C ASN A 67 1.04 -1.00 -19.96
N PRO A 68 0.93 -1.46 -21.22
CA PRO A 68 1.75 -2.57 -21.72
C PRO A 68 3.27 -2.34 -21.71
N ALA A 69 3.70 -1.07 -21.64
CA ALA A 69 5.11 -0.73 -21.51
C ALA A 69 5.62 -0.83 -20.05
N LEU A 70 4.72 -0.97 -19.07
CA LEU A 70 5.05 -1.04 -17.65
C LEU A 70 5.30 -2.48 -17.23
N VAL A 71 6.54 -2.82 -16.93
CA VAL A 71 6.91 -4.08 -16.30
C VAL A 71 6.90 -3.87 -14.80
N SER A 72 6.10 -4.67 -14.08
CA SER A 72 6.07 -4.66 -12.62
C SER A 72 6.94 -5.79 -12.08
N GLU A 73 7.88 -5.48 -11.20
CA GLU A 73 8.81 -6.43 -10.61
C GLU A 73 8.39 -6.78 -9.17
N PRO A 74 8.53 -8.05 -8.73
CA PRO A 74 8.29 -8.42 -7.36
C PRO A 74 9.37 -7.83 -6.44
N SER A 75 8.95 -7.30 -5.27
CA SER A 75 9.86 -6.81 -4.23
C SER A 75 9.44 -7.35 -2.86
N PRO A 76 10.31 -8.07 -2.14
CA PRO A 76 10.03 -8.53 -0.79
C PRO A 76 9.82 -7.36 0.19
N LEU A 77 10.35 -6.18 -0.10
CA LEU A 77 10.16 -4.96 0.69
C LEU A 77 8.70 -4.47 0.72
N LEU A 78 7.86 -4.97 -0.17
CA LEU A 78 6.44 -4.64 -0.27
C LEU A 78 5.52 -5.74 0.29
N MET A 79 6.06 -6.79 0.90
CA MET A 79 5.26 -7.84 1.57
C MET A 79 4.52 -7.26 2.77
N ASP A 80 3.38 -7.87 3.09
CA ASP A 80 2.64 -7.55 4.32
C ASP A 80 3.48 -7.87 5.55
N CYS A 81 3.54 -6.94 6.50
CA CYS A 81 4.35 -7.08 7.69
C CYS A 81 3.75 -6.28 8.85
N ILE A 82 4.31 -6.45 10.05
CA ILE A 82 4.02 -5.63 11.23
C ILE A 82 5.13 -4.58 11.35
N PRO A 83 4.91 -3.34 10.91
CA PRO A 83 5.97 -2.33 10.76
C PRO A 83 6.65 -1.89 12.06
N SER A 84 5.94 -1.92 13.19
CA SER A 84 6.49 -1.61 14.51
C SER A 84 5.64 -2.23 15.61
N GLY A 85 6.22 -2.33 16.81
CA GLY A 85 5.56 -2.83 18.00
C GLY A 85 4.69 -1.79 18.71
N LYS A 86 4.16 -2.19 19.87
CA LYS A 86 3.39 -1.35 20.77
C LYS A 86 4.26 -0.23 21.37
N ALA A 87 3.71 0.99 21.40
CA ALA A 87 4.33 2.14 22.04
C ALA A 87 3.59 2.51 23.34
N PRO A 88 4.28 3.12 24.34
CA PRO A 88 3.66 3.49 25.61
C PRO A 88 2.44 4.42 25.50
N GLU A 89 2.45 5.30 24.51
CA GLU A 89 1.36 6.27 24.22
C GLU A 89 0.24 5.70 23.36
N MET A 90 0.36 4.43 22.96
CA MET A 90 -0.65 3.79 22.11
C MET A 90 -1.93 3.50 22.93
N PRO A 91 -3.12 3.78 22.39
CA PRO A 91 -4.39 3.43 23.02
C PRO A 91 -4.53 1.92 23.25
N SER A 92 -5.04 1.52 24.43
CA SER A 92 -5.25 0.12 24.80
C SER A 92 -6.23 -0.64 23.89
N ALA A 93 -7.01 0.08 23.07
CA ALA A 93 -7.87 -0.53 22.05
C ALA A 93 -7.09 -1.38 21.04
N TYR A 94 -5.79 -1.17 20.88
CA TYR A 94 -4.92 -1.98 20.02
C TYR A 94 -4.27 -3.19 20.71
N ASP A 95 -4.44 -3.34 22.04
CA ASP A 95 -3.83 -4.43 22.81
C ASP A 95 -4.19 -5.83 22.28
N PRO A 96 -5.45 -6.11 21.87
CA PRO A 96 -5.80 -7.41 21.32
C PRO A 96 -5.02 -7.77 20.05
N PHE A 97 -4.76 -6.78 19.18
CA PHE A 97 -3.98 -6.99 17.97
C PHE A 97 -2.53 -7.38 18.32
N PHE A 98 -1.88 -6.60 19.17
CA PHE A 98 -0.48 -6.85 19.55
C PHE A 98 -0.30 -8.08 20.46
N GLY A 99 -1.35 -8.53 21.14
CA GLY A 99 -1.32 -9.77 21.91
C GLY A 99 -1.10 -11.04 21.09
N ALA A 100 -1.37 -10.97 19.77
CA ALA A 100 -1.17 -12.08 18.84
C ALA A 100 0.12 -11.94 17.99
N VAL A 101 0.87 -10.85 18.15
CA VAL A 101 2.08 -10.54 17.36
C VAL A 101 3.32 -10.90 18.17
N THR A 102 4.28 -11.59 17.56
CA THR A 102 5.57 -11.92 18.19
C THR A 102 6.60 -10.80 18.00
N GLU A 103 7.60 -10.74 18.89
CA GLU A 103 8.71 -9.80 18.76
C GLU A 103 9.51 -10.02 17.48
N GLU A 104 9.67 -11.29 17.06
CA GLU A 104 10.33 -11.64 15.81
C GLU A 104 9.61 -11.03 14.58
N GLN A 105 8.26 -11.07 14.56
CA GLN A 105 7.47 -10.43 13.50
C GLN A 105 7.64 -8.91 13.50
N ILE A 106 7.73 -8.30 14.67
CA ILE A 106 7.94 -6.85 14.82
C ILE A 106 9.33 -6.45 14.32
N ASP A 107 10.37 -7.18 14.74
CA ASP A 107 11.74 -6.86 14.35
C ASP A 107 11.96 -7.06 12.85
N ALA A 108 11.45 -8.16 12.28
CA ALA A 108 11.50 -8.42 10.85
C ALA A 108 10.74 -7.34 10.05
N GLY A 109 9.55 -6.96 10.51
CA GLY A 109 8.74 -5.93 9.85
C GLY A 109 9.39 -4.55 9.92
N ARG A 110 10.00 -4.19 11.06
CA ARG A 110 10.73 -2.93 11.22
C ARG A 110 11.91 -2.87 10.24
N ALA A 111 12.75 -3.89 10.20
CA ALA A 111 13.87 -3.96 9.28
C ALA A 111 13.41 -3.87 7.82
N GLN A 112 12.36 -4.60 7.44
CA GLN A 112 11.78 -4.51 6.11
C GLN A 112 11.34 -3.09 5.77
N MET A 113 10.68 -2.37 6.69
CA MET A 113 10.17 -1.03 6.41
C MET A 113 11.26 0.03 6.40
N GLU A 114 12.33 -0.12 7.18
CA GLU A 114 13.54 0.72 7.09
C GLU A 114 14.20 0.58 5.70
N ASP A 115 14.37 -0.65 5.23
CA ASP A 115 14.90 -0.92 3.89
C ASP A 115 13.98 -0.41 2.79
N ALA A 116 12.66 -0.56 2.95
CA ALA A 116 11.67 -0.04 2.01
C ALA A 116 11.72 1.49 1.91
N ALA A 117 11.87 2.19 3.03
CA ALA A 117 12.05 3.65 3.03
C ALA A 117 13.36 4.06 2.35
N ALA A 118 14.47 3.39 2.66
CA ALA A 118 15.76 3.65 2.06
C ALA A 118 15.73 3.44 0.54
N GLU A 119 14.98 2.47 0.04
CA GLU A 119 14.85 2.21 -1.39
C GLU A 119 13.87 3.17 -2.07
N PHE A 120 12.65 3.30 -1.56
CA PHE A 120 11.57 3.97 -2.28
C PHE A 120 11.46 5.47 -1.98
N LEU A 121 11.79 5.93 -0.76
CA LEU A 121 11.74 7.36 -0.41
C LEU A 121 13.04 8.11 -0.69
N ARG A 122 14.06 7.47 -1.24
CA ARG A 122 15.30 8.17 -1.61
C ARG A 122 15.08 9.16 -2.74
N ALA A 123 15.72 10.32 -2.66
CA ALA A 123 15.72 11.29 -3.73
C ALA A 123 16.46 10.74 -4.96
N ARG A 124 15.82 10.78 -6.12
CA ARG A 124 16.40 10.35 -7.41
C ARG A 124 16.46 11.52 -8.39
N ARG A 125 17.27 11.40 -9.43
CA ARG A 125 17.37 12.42 -10.48
C ARG A 125 16.23 12.26 -11.50
N GLY A 126 15.74 13.39 -12.01
CA GLY A 126 14.70 13.42 -13.02
C GLY A 126 13.27 13.41 -12.44
N GLU A 127 12.30 13.51 -13.32
CA GLU A 127 10.88 13.28 -13.01
C GLU A 127 10.62 11.79 -12.97
N ARG A 128 9.91 11.33 -11.96
CA ARG A 128 9.62 9.91 -11.79
C ARG A 128 8.20 9.71 -11.29
N HIS A 129 7.60 8.65 -11.80
CA HIS A 129 6.29 8.15 -11.40
C HIS A 129 6.44 6.66 -11.08
N ASP A 130 6.61 6.32 -9.82
CA ASP A 130 6.87 4.97 -9.36
C ASP A 130 5.57 4.38 -8.78
N LEU A 131 5.16 3.20 -9.25
CA LEU A 131 3.97 2.48 -8.80
C LEU A 131 4.36 1.36 -7.85
N LEU A 132 3.75 1.32 -6.66
CA LEU A 132 3.96 0.27 -5.66
C LEU A 132 2.61 -0.39 -5.32
N ILE A 133 2.46 -1.68 -5.60
CA ILE A 133 1.28 -2.47 -5.26
C ILE A 133 1.60 -3.30 -4.02
N THR A 134 0.92 -3.01 -2.91
CA THR A 134 1.26 -3.55 -1.60
C THR A 134 0.03 -3.72 -0.68
N HIS A 135 0.21 -3.62 0.64
CA HIS A 135 -0.74 -3.96 1.68
C HIS A 135 -1.07 -2.75 2.57
N ASN A 136 -2.16 -2.87 3.34
CA ASN A 136 -2.66 -1.79 4.19
C ASN A 136 -1.60 -1.26 5.16
N PHE A 137 -0.93 -2.14 5.91
CA PHE A 137 0.03 -1.74 6.95
C PHE A 137 1.29 -1.10 6.36
N VAL A 138 1.77 -1.61 5.24
CA VAL A 138 2.91 -1.04 4.51
C VAL A 138 2.59 0.37 4.01
N ILE A 139 1.40 0.58 3.46
CA ILE A 139 0.96 1.91 3.02
C ILE A 139 0.81 2.85 4.23
N GLY A 140 0.16 2.38 5.29
CA GLY A 140 0.03 3.15 6.53
C GLY A 140 1.38 3.59 7.09
N TRP A 141 2.38 2.72 7.01
CA TRP A 141 3.74 3.04 7.43
C TRP A 141 4.40 4.10 6.53
N PHE A 142 4.31 3.99 5.19
CA PHE A 142 4.83 5.03 4.29
C PHE A 142 4.17 6.40 4.54
N VAL A 143 2.85 6.41 4.77
CA VAL A 143 2.12 7.65 5.06
C VAL A 143 2.59 8.25 6.38
N ARG A 144 2.72 7.44 7.45
CA ARG A 144 3.19 7.95 8.76
C ARG A 144 4.62 8.48 8.67
N GLU A 145 5.50 7.82 7.88
CA GLU A 145 6.88 8.25 7.66
C GLU A 145 6.95 9.64 7.03
N VAL A 146 6.21 9.82 5.94
CA VAL A 146 6.14 11.10 5.22
C VAL A 146 5.55 12.23 6.07
N LEU A 147 4.63 11.90 6.98
CA LEU A 147 4.01 12.86 7.89
C LEU A 147 4.85 13.12 9.16
N GLY A 148 5.92 12.38 9.40
CA GLY A 148 6.70 12.43 10.63
C GLY A 148 5.88 12.05 11.87
N ALA A 149 4.91 11.16 11.70
CA ALA A 149 4.07 10.67 12.79
C ALA A 149 4.79 9.60 13.63
N PRO A 150 4.41 9.39 14.91
CA PRO A 150 4.96 8.32 15.73
C PRO A 150 4.91 6.95 15.06
N ASP A 151 5.89 6.08 15.33
CA ASP A 151 6.09 4.80 14.65
C ASP A 151 4.85 3.91 14.65
N TRP A 152 4.09 3.87 15.72
CA TRP A 152 2.90 3.05 15.84
C TRP A 152 1.69 3.55 15.03
N ARG A 153 1.71 4.77 14.51
CA ARG A 153 0.55 5.38 13.85
C ARG A 153 0.15 4.70 12.55
N TRP A 154 0.98 3.84 11.98
CA TRP A 154 0.64 3.05 10.80
C TRP A 154 -0.66 2.24 10.96
N ILE A 155 -0.93 1.71 12.16
CA ILE A 155 -2.13 0.90 12.44
C ILE A 155 -3.44 1.69 12.36
N SER A 156 -3.37 3.02 12.49
CA SER A 156 -4.54 3.91 12.41
C SER A 156 -4.71 4.58 11.05
N ILE A 157 -3.83 4.25 10.09
CA ILE A 157 -3.88 4.79 8.72
C ILE A 157 -4.31 3.64 7.80
N ASN A 158 -5.61 3.60 7.49
CA ASN A 158 -6.18 2.50 6.72
C ASN A 158 -6.48 2.90 5.27
N GLN A 159 -6.32 1.95 4.37
CA GLN A 159 -6.62 2.09 2.95
C GLN A 159 -7.49 0.91 2.48
N ALA A 160 -8.56 1.21 1.74
CA ALA A 160 -9.42 0.20 1.11
C ALA A 160 -8.68 -0.60 0.03
N ASN A 161 -9.22 -1.75 -0.33
CA ASN A 161 -8.73 -2.53 -1.47
C ASN A 161 -8.77 -1.69 -2.75
N CYS A 162 -7.68 -1.71 -3.53
CA CYS A 162 -7.45 -0.86 -4.69
C CYS A 162 -7.60 0.65 -4.44
N GLY A 163 -7.59 1.11 -3.17
CA GLY A 163 -7.48 2.53 -2.84
C GLY A 163 -6.12 3.08 -3.31
N LEU A 164 -6.10 4.35 -3.69
CA LEU A 164 -4.91 5.05 -4.18
C LEU A 164 -4.40 6.06 -3.16
N THR A 165 -3.12 5.96 -2.82
CA THR A 165 -2.38 6.98 -2.07
C THR A 165 -1.25 7.52 -2.93
N VAL A 166 -1.07 8.83 -2.97
CA VAL A 166 -0.02 9.48 -3.76
C VAL A 166 0.87 10.31 -2.86
N LEU A 167 2.16 10.03 -2.92
CA LEU A 167 3.22 10.81 -2.29
C LEU A 167 3.96 11.60 -3.37
N GLN A 168 4.39 12.80 -3.05
CA GLN A 168 5.18 13.66 -3.94
C GLN A 168 6.40 14.22 -3.21
N GLN A 169 7.55 14.23 -3.90
CA GLN A 169 8.74 14.95 -3.48
C GLN A 169 9.14 15.96 -4.53
N LYS A 170 9.32 17.23 -4.13
CA LYS A 170 9.88 18.29 -4.95
C LYS A 170 11.34 18.54 -4.56
N PRO A 171 12.21 18.95 -5.48
CA PRO A 171 13.60 19.25 -5.15
C PRO A 171 13.75 20.18 -3.96
N GLY A 172 14.58 19.81 -2.97
CA GLY A 172 14.84 20.60 -1.76
C GLY A 172 13.69 20.63 -0.76
N ARG A 173 12.66 19.83 -0.93
CA ARG A 173 11.53 19.70 -0.01
C ARG A 173 11.39 18.27 0.49
N PRO A 174 10.82 18.06 1.69
CA PRO A 174 10.48 16.71 2.15
C PRO A 174 9.38 16.09 1.27
N TRP A 175 9.17 14.80 1.41
CA TRP A 175 8.02 14.13 0.86
C TRP A 175 6.71 14.72 1.40
N THR A 176 5.68 14.74 0.58
CA THR A 176 4.36 15.31 0.88
C THR A 176 3.30 14.29 0.55
N LEU A 177 2.33 14.10 1.41
CA LEU A 177 1.12 13.35 1.14
C LEU A 177 0.19 14.21 0.26
N VAL A 178 -0.03 13.79 -0.99
CA VAL A 178 -0.92 14.48 -1.95
C VAL A 178 -2.36 14.05 -1.77
N THR A 179 -2.58 12.74 -1.67
CA THR A 179 -3.88 12.14 -1.37
C THR A 179 -3.69 10.83 -0.64
N HIS A 180 -4.64 10.44 0.19
CA HIS A 180 -4.68 9.15 0.88
C HIS A 180 -6.03 8.49 0.67
N ASN A 181 -5.98 7.18 0.34
CA ASN A 181 -7.16 6.35 0.19
C ASN A 181 -8.20 6.95 -0.77
N ASP A 182 -7.77 7.49 -1.92
CA ASP A 182 -8.67 7.95 -2.98
C ASP A 182 -9.43 6.75 -3.56
N LEU A 183 -10.75 6.80 -3.48
CA LEU A 183 -11.68 5.78 -3.94
C LEU A 183 -12.59 6.29 -5.07
N GLY A 184 -12.30 7.43 -5.67
CA GLY A 184 -13.13 8.07 -6.69
C GLY A 184 -13.41 7.21 -7.93
N HIS A 185 -12.58 6.18 -8.16
CA HIS A 185 -12.75 5.19 -9.23
C HIS A 185 -13.57 3.97 -8.83
N LEU A 186 -13.88 3.80 -7.52
CA LEU A 186 -14.62 2.65 -7.01
C LEU A 186 -16.06 3.04 -6.65
N PRO A 187 -17.07 2.39 -7.25
CA PRO A 187 -18.45 2.43 -6.76
C PRO A 187 -18.50 1.97 -5.30
N VAL A 188 -19.50 2.48 -4.54
CA VAL A 188 -19.59 2.23 -3.09
C VAL A 188 -19.63 0.73 -2.75
N GLU A 189 -20.35 -0.07 -3.54
CA GLU A 189 -20.46 -1.52 -3.35
C GLU A 189 -19.17 -2.30 -3.59
N LEU A 190 -18.15 -1.66 -4.17
CA LEU A 190 -16.81 -2.22 -4.36
C LEU A 190 -15.79 -1.72 -3.34
N ARG A 191 -16.17 -0.86 -2.40
CA ARG A 191 -15.25 -0.32 -1.38
C ARG A 191 -15.14 -1.27 -0.21
N THR A 192 -14.17 -2.18 -0.24
CA THR A 192 -13.93 -3.21 0.78
C THR A 192 -12.57 -3.09 1.43
N GLY A 193 -12.30 -3.93 2.42
CA GLY A 193 -11.00 -4.01 3.10
C GLY A 193 -10.80 -2.99 4.22
N LEU A 194 -11.84 -2.29 4.63
CA LEU A 194 -11.88 -1.44 5.82
C LEU A 194 -12.78 -2.07 6.88
N PRO A 195 -12.55 -1.75 8.18
CA PRO A 195 -13.35 -2.31 9.27
C PRO A 195 -14.86 -2.05 9.15
N GLU A 196 -15.21 -0.90 8.57
CA GLU A 196 -16.59 -0.52 8.31
C GLU A 196 -16.76 -0.03 6.87
N PRO A 197 -17.94 -0.22 6.25
CA PRO A 197 -18.17 0.23 4.89
C PRO A 197 -18.13 1.76 4.81
N LEU A 198 -17.40 2.26 3.82
CA LEU A 198 -17.40 3.68 3.48
C LEU A 198 -18.66 4.01 2.66
N LEU A 199 -19.56 4.75 3.26
CA LEU A 199 -20.83 5.16 2.66
C LEU A 199 -20.76 6.51 1.91
N PHE A 200 -19.58 7.11 1.78
CA PHE A 200 -19.33 8.41 1.15
C PHE A 200 -18.25 8.33 0.05
#